data_213364778fc74fd4cc8eeb4a7295f13c
#
_entry.id   213364778fc74fd4cc8eeb4a7295f13c
#
_cell.length_a   1.000
_cell.length_b   1.000
_cell.length_c   1.000
_cell.angle_alpha   90.00
_cell.angle_beta   90.00
_cell.angle_gamma   90.00
#
_symmetry.space_group_name_H-M   'P 1'
#
loop_
_entity.id
_entity.type
_entity.pdbx_description
1 polymer ?
#
loop_
_entity_poly.entity_id
_entity_poly.type
_entity_poly.pdbx_seq_one_letter_code
_entity_poly.pdbx_strand_id
1 'polypeptide(L)'
;MTTVPGPPPGPGVVPPFPAPPVEGRGLRIGLGLGIGAAVLVLVCGGGAAATIGLVSVAGRAFNEQAHVVVGHFFDAVKAKRFAEAYNSQCPAEKQRETEAEFTHRLTGSDPITSYQIGDLNLASLSVPVDITHTTGDRDHLNVHLGQDRDTGAFQVCGIEE
;
A
#
# COMPACT_ATOMS: atom_id res chain seq x y z
N MET A 1 -52.55 -74.68 32.57
CA MET A 1 -51.68 -73.54 32.34
C MET A 1 -50.25 -74.07 32.37
N THR A 2 -49.64 -74.24 31.21
CA THR A 2 -48.29 -74.78 31.04
C THR A 2 -47.28 -73.68 30.95
N THR A 3 -46.44 -73.50 31.95
CA THR A 3 -45.37 -72.49 31.97
C THR A 3 -44.20 -73.03 31.15
N VAL A 4 -43.87 -72.26 30.10
CA VAL A 4 -42.70 -72.52 29.24
C VAL A 4 -41.43 -72.07 29.97
N PRO A 5 -40.39 -72.89 30.13
CA PRO A 5 -39.14 -72.47 30.74
C PRO A 5 -38.40 -71.50 29.84
N GLY A 6 -37.86 -70.41 30.43
CA GLY A 6 -37.03 -69.43 29.70
C GLY A 6 -35.71 -70.04 29.23
N PRO A 7 -35.10 -69.47 28.15
CA PRO A 7 -33.83 -69.94 27.65
C PRO A 7 -32.70 -69.74 28.67
N PRO A 8 -31.68 -70.61 28.71
CA PRO A 8 -30.52 -70.41 29.58
C PRO A 8 -29.70 -69.19 29.23
N PRO A 9 -29.10 -68.54 30.24
CA PRO A 9 -28.19 -67.38 29.94
C PRO A 9 -26.97 -67.90 29.14
N GLY A 10 -26.71 -67.23 28.01
CA GLY A 10 -25.57 -67.55 27.20
C GLY A 10 -24.24 -67.24 27.92
N PRO A 11 -23.15 -67.94 27.59
CA PRO A 11 -21.84 -67.63 28.17
C PRO A 11 -21.43 -66.17 27.87
N GLY A 12 -21.17 -65.37 28.91
CA GLY A 12 -20.70 -64.04 28.81
C GLY A 12 -19.40 -64.01 28.03
N VAL A 13 -19.36 -63.27 26.94
CA VAL A 13 -18.14 -63.04 26.14
C VAL A 13 -17.24 -62.13 26.92
N VAL A 14 -16.37 -62.67 27.75
CA VAL A 14 -15.25 -61.91 28.33
C VAL A 14 -14.16 -61.84 27.26
N PRO A 15 -13.77 -60.74 26.77
CA PRO A 15 -12.68 -60.63 25.79
C PRO A 15 -11.39 -61.14 26.40
N PRO A 16 -10.68 -62.08 25.73
CA PRO A 16 -9.54 -62.79 26.32
C PRO A 16 -8.29 -61.95 26.51
N PHE A 17 -8.32 -60.67 26.08
CA PHE A 17 -7.17 -59.78 26.19
C PHE A 17 -7.59 -58.44 26.79
N PRO A 18 -6.88 -57.94 27.83
CA PRO A 18 -7.04 -56.57 28.28
C PRO A 18 -6.65 -55.65 27.15
N ALA A 19 -7.48 -54.60 26.87
CA ALA A 19 -7.16 -53.59 25.88
C ALA A 19 -5.81 -52.93 26.24
N PRO A 20 -4.87 -52.78 25.29
CA PRO A 20 -3.58 -52.18 25.59
C PRO A 20 -3.80 -50.73 26.06
N PRO A 21 -3.06 -50.27 27.08
CA PRO A 21 -3.17 -48.91 27.56
C PRO A 21 -2.91 -47.96 26.41
N VAL A 22 -3.75 -46.94 26.23
CA VAL A 22 -3.59 -45.86 25.25
C VAL A 22 -2.48 -44.89 25.71
N GLU A 23 -1.24 -45.41 25.77
CA GLU A 23 -0.06 -44.60 26.02
C GLU A 23 0.24 -43.73 24.79
N GLY A 24 0.45 -42.44 25.00
CA GLY A 24 0.83 -41.50 23.96
C GLY A 24 -0.25 -40.54 23.49
N ARG A 25 -1.48 -40.58 24.04
CA ARG A 25 -2.53 -39.64 23.69
C ARG A 25 -2.14 -38.20 24.06
N GLY A 26 -1.51 -38.01 25.23
CA GLY A 26 -1.01 -36.70 25.68
C GLY A 26 0.14 -36.20 24.82
N LEU A 27 1.07 -37.10 24.40
CA LEU A 27 2.20 -36.72 23.56
C LEU A 27 1.75 -36.29 22.15
N ARG A 28 0.78 -37.01 21.58
CA ARG A 28 0.23 -36.66 20.24
C ARG A 28 -0.56 -35.36 20.25
N ILE A 29 -1.32 -35.10 21.32
CA ILE A 29 -2.04 -33.83 21.49
C ILE A 29 -1.05 -32.70 21.75
N GLY A 30 -0.04 -32.92 22.59
CA GLY A 30 1.01 -31.90 22.84
C GLY A 30 1.83 -31.56 21.59
N LEU A 31 2.20 -32.57 20.78
CA LEU A 31 2.93 -32.38 19.55
C LEU A 31 2.08 -31.66 18.51
N GLY A 32 0.80 -32.01 18.37
CA GLY A 32 -0.12 -31.33 17.43
C GLY A 32 -0.39 -29.88 17.82
N LEU A 33 -0.60 -29.58 19.10
CA LEU A 33 -0.79 -28.22 19.61
C LEU A 33 0.50 -27.40 19.48
N GLY A 34 1.67 -27.98 19.76
CA GLY A 34 2.96 -27.29 19.65
C GLY A 34 3.30 -26.91 18.21
N ILE A 35 3.12 -27.84 17.27
CA ILE A 35 3.35 -27.58 15.84
C ILE A 35 2.32 -26.58 15.32
N GLY A 36 1.04 -26.71 15.67
CA GLY A 36 0.00 -25.78 15.26
C GLY A 36 0.26 -24.34 15.75
N ALA A 37 0.67 -24.17 17.01
CA ALA A 37 1.02 -22.87 17.56
C ALA A 37 2.27 -22.26 16.87
N ALA A 38 3.30 -23.07 16.61
CA ALA A 38 4.50 -22.62 15.92
C ALA A 38 4.19 -22.16 14.47
N VAL A 39 3.36 -22.88 13.74
CA VAL A 39 2.92 -22.51 12.39
C VAL A 39 2.10 -21.21 12.43
N LEU A 40 1.22 -21.06 13.43
CA LEU A 40 0.39 -19.86 13.57
C LEU A 40 1.22 -18.61 13.89
N VAL A 41 2.24 -18.75 14.74
CA VAL A 41 3.20 -17.66 15.03
C VAL A 41 4.06 -17.31 13.80
N LEU A 42 4.49 -18.31 13.03
CA LEU A 42 5.24 -18.07 11.80
C LEU A 42 4.39 -17.40 10.71
N VAL A 43 3.14 -17.83 10.55
CA VAL A 43 2.24 -17.24 9.54
C VAL A 43 1.79 -15.84 9.96
N CYS A 44 1.40 -15.63 11.23
CA CYS A 44 0.97 -14.31 11.70
C CYS A 44 2.14 -13.37 11.96
N GLY A 45 3.24 -13.84 12.53
CA GLY A 45 4.42 -13.02 12.81
C GLY A 45 5.26 -12.73 11.56
N GLY A 46 5.48 -13.75 10.73
CA GLY A 46 6.20 -13.59 9.46
C GLY A 46 5.41 -12.81 8.42
N GLY A 47 4.08 -12.99 8.38
CA GLY A 47 3.20 -12.21 7.51
C GLY A 47 3.19 -10.72 7.86
N ALA A 48 3.13 -10.36 9.14
CA ALA A 48 3.19 -8.96 9.58
C ALA A 48 4.53 -8.29 9.24
N ALA A 49 5.65 -8.98 9.45
CA ALA A 49 6.97 -8.46 9.10
C ALA A 49 7.13 -8.29 7.58
N ALA A 50 6.62 -9.23 6.78
CA ALA A 50 6.66 -9.15 5.32
C ALA A 50 5.77 -8.02 4.79
N THR A 51 4.58 -7.82 5.35
CA THR A 51 3.68 -6.73 4.95
C THR A 51 4.24 -5.35 5.31
N ILE A 52 4.83 -5.18 6.49
CA ILE A 52 5.49 -3.94 6.89
C ILE A 52 6.68 -3.64 5.95
N GLY A 53 7.48 -4.65 5.61
CA GLY A 53 8.59 -4.51 4.67
C GLY A 53 8.13 -4.10 3.28
N LEU A 54 7.09 -4.73 2.75
CA LEU A 54 6.53 -4.41 1.43
C LEU A 54 5.94 -3.00 1.38
N VAL A 55 5.19 -2.58 2.41
CA VAL A 55 4.60 -1.23 2.48
C VAL A 55 5.70 -0.16 2.54
N SER A 56 6.78 -0.39 3.28
CA SER A 56 7.88 0.58 3.36
C SER A 56 8.66 0.72 2.05
N VAL A 57 8.87 -0.37 1.33
CA VAL A 57 9.53 -0.35 0.01
C VAL A 57 8.63 0.29 -1.04
N ALA A 58 7.34 -0.05 -1.05
CA ALA A 58 6.37 0.57 -1.96
C ALA A 58 6.23 2.07 -1.70
N GLY A 59 6.16 2.50 -0.45
CA GLY A 59 6.09 3.91 -0.07
C GLY A 59 7.27 4.73 -0.59
N ARG A 60 8.50 4.18 -0.50
CA ARG A 60 9.70 4.82 -1.05
C ARG A 60 9.65 4.94 -2.57
N ALA A 61 9.21 3.88 -3.26
CA ALA A 61 9.10 3.90 -4.71
C ALA A 61 8.07 4.94 -5.19
N PHE A 62 6.94 5.05 -4.51
CA PHE A 62 5.94 6.09 -4.82
C PHE A 62 6.48 7.50 -4.54
N ASN A 63 7.18 7.70 -3.43
CA ASN A 63 7.79 8.99 -3.11
C ASN A 63 8.82 9.38 -4.18
N GLU A 64 9.70 8.48 -4.57
CA GLU A 64 10.70 8.73 -5.62
C GLU A 64 10.03 9.06 -6.96
N GLN A 65 9.00 8.32 -7.35
CA GLN A 65 8.26 8.60 -8.58
C GLN A 65 7.55 9.96 -8.53
N ALA A 66 6.97 10.34 -7.39
CA ALA A 66 6.36 11.64 -7.20
C ALA A 66 7.38 12.77 -7.32
N HIS A 67 8.55 12.62 -6.69
CA HIS A 67 9.65 13.58 -6.81
C HIS A 67 10.12 13.77 -8.25
N VAL A 68 10.23 12.69 -9.02
CA VAL A 68 10.62 12.76 -10.44
C VAL A 68 9.60 13.57 -11.25
N VAL A 69 8.31 13.31 -11.07
CA VAL A 69 7.25 13.98 -11.84
C VAL A 69 7.13 15.45 -11.45
N VAL A 70 7.11 15.76 -10.15
CA VAL A 70 7.05 17.13 -9.65
C VAL A 70 8.32 17.90 -10.03
N GLY A 71 9.50 17.27 -9.90
CA GLY A 71 10.76 17.86 -10.32
C GLY A 71 10.79 18.20 -11.81
N HIS A 72 10.36 17.27 -12.65
CA HIS A 72 10.26 17.49 -14.09
C HIS A 72 9.35 18.68 -14.45
N PHE A 73 8.20 18.80 -13.77
CA PHE A 73 7.30 19.94 -13.95
C PHE A 73 7.97 21.27 -13.59
N PHE A 74 8.55 21.39 -12.39
CA PHE A 74 9.18 22.63 -11.96
C PHE A 74 10.47 22.95 -12.74
N ASP A 75 11.23 21.97 -13.16
CA ASP A 75 12.39 22.16 -14.04
C ASP A 75 11.98 22.69 -15.41
N ALA A 76 10.87 22.19 -15.96
CA ALA A 76 10.32 22.68 -17.21
C ALA A 76 9.82 24.14 -17.06
N VAL A 77 9.11 24.46 -15.98
CA VAL A 77 8.65 25.83 -15.67
C VAL A 77 9.84 26.79 -15.53
N LYS A 78 10.83 26.40 -14.72
CA LYS A 78 12.06 27.18 -14.48
C LYS A 78 12.86 27.43 -15.77
N ALA A 79 12.91 26.42 -16.63
CA ALA A 79 13.57 26.51 -17.94
C ALA A 79 12.70 27.20 -19.01
N LYS A 80 11.49 27.68 -18.66
CA LYS A 80 10.50 28.28 -19.57
C LYS A 80 10.05 27.33 -20.70
N ARG A 81 10.15 26.02 -20.48
CA ARG A 81 9.64 24.97 -21.37
C ARG A 81 8.18 24.66 -21.03
N PHE A 82 7.32 25.68 -21.19
CA PHE A 82 5.94 25.63 -20.70
C PHE A 82 5.10 24.56 -21.38
N ALA A 83 5.33 24.26 -22.65
CA ALA A 83 4.66 23.15 -23.34
C ALA A 83 4.96 21.79 -22.67
N GLU A 84 6.18 21.57 -22.23
CA GLU A 84 6.59 20.36 -21.53
C GLU A 84 5.94 20.26 -20.14
N ALA A 85 5.94 21.37 -19.38
CA ALA A 85 5.23 21.44 -18.10
C ALA A 85 3.72 21.18 -18.27
N TYR A 86 3.09 21.79 -19.27
CA TYR A 86 1.68 21.58 -19.59
C TYR A 86 1.40 20.10 -19.94
N ASN A 87 2.29 19.47 -20.71
CA ASN A 87 2.12 18.08 -21.10
C ASN A 87 2.23 17.09 -19.93
N SER A 88 2.91 17.44 -18.85
CA SER A 88 3.00 16.63 -17.63
C SER A 88 1.76 16.74 -16.72
N GLN A 89 0.82 17.62 -17.05
CA GLN A 89 -0.44 17.74 -16.32
C GLN A 89 -1.44 16.65 -16.70
N CYS A 90 -2.35 16.36 -15.76
CA CYS A 90 -3.42 15.41 -16.01
C CYS A 90 -4.50 15.98 -16.95
N PRO A 91 -5.31 15.11 -17.59
CA PRO A 91 -6.34 15.53 -18.54
C PRO A 91 -7.35 16.54 -17.96
N ALA A 92 -7.64 16.44 -16.65
CA ALA A 92 -8.59 17.35 -16.00
C ALA A 92 -8.08 18.78 -15.95
N GLU A 93 -6.78 19.01 -15.70
CA GLU A 93 -6.19 20.34 -15.73
C GLU A 93 -6.13 20.90 -17.15
N LYS A 94 -5.78 20.07 -18.13
CA LYS A 94 -5.78 20.44 -19.55
C LYS A 94 -7.17 20.82 -20.10
N GLN A 95 -8.24 20.37 -19.44
CA GLN A 95 -9.60 20.78 -19.77
C GLN A 95 -9.98 22.14 -19.15
N ARG A 96 -9.32 22.53 -18.06
CA ARG A 96 -9.57 23.81 -17.37
C ARG A 96 -8.84 24.98 -18.01
N GLU A 97 -7.63 24.74 -18.48
CA GLU A 97 -6.74 25.75 -19.02
C GLU A 97 -6.06 25.21 -20.29
N THR A 98 -6.06 25.98 -21.36
CA THR A 98 -5.33 25.65 -22.58
C THR A 98 -3.82 25.87 -22.41
N GLU A 99 -3.00 25.26 -23.26
CA GLU A 99 -1.55 25.46 -23.25
C GLU A 99 -1.16 26.95 -23.43
N ALA A 100 -1.91 27.68 -24.24
CA ALA A 100 -1.67 29.11 -24.48
C ALA A 100 -1.96 29.93 -23.21
N GLU A 101 -3.06 29.66 -22.52
CA GLU A 101 -3.43 30.35 -21.28
C GLU A 101 -2.43 29.99 -20.16
N PHE A 102 -2.06 28.74 -20.01
CA PHE A 102 -1.02 28.27 -19.09
C PHE A 102 0.31 29.01 -19.32
N THR A 103 0.76 29.07 -20.58
CA THR A 103 2.00 29.78 -20.97
C THR A 103 1.91 31.27 -20.67
N HIS A 104 0.78 31.89 -20.97
CA HIS A 104 0.57 33.31 -20.71
C HIS A 104 0.61 33.60 -19.20
N ARG A 105 -0.06 32.78 -18.38
CA ARG A 105 -0.09 32.92 -16.92
C ARG A 105 1.33 32.82 -16.34
N LEU A 106 2.08 31.78 -16.71
CA LEU A 106 3.44 31.58 -16.20
C LEU A 106 4.45 32.59 -16.72
N THR A 107 4.24 33.15 -17.92
CA THR A 107 5.10 34.21 -18.44
C THR A 107 4.91 35.52 -17.69
N GLY A 108 3.69 35.77 -17.18
CA GLY A 108 3.36 36.95 -16.38
C GLY A 108 3.72 36.82 -14.89
N SER A 109 4.05 35.61 -14.42
CA SER A 109 4.44 35.35 -13.04
C SER A 109 5.94 35.56 -12.82
N ASP A 110 6.32 35.80 -11.56
CA ASP A 110 7.72 35.94 -11.18
C ASP A 110 8.47 34.64 -11.40
N PRO A 111 9.62 34.63 -12.09
CA PRO A 111 10.34 33.41 -12.40
C PRO A 111 10.84 32.68 -11.14
N ILE A 112 10.75 31.37 -11.16
CA ILE A 112 11.27 30.50 -10.09
C ILE A 112 12.79 30.37 -10.23
N THR A 113 13.52 30.63 -9.14
CA THR A 113 14.98 30.43 -9.06
C THR A 113 15.36 29.08 -8.51
N SER A 114 14.64 28.62 -7.47
CA SER A 114 14.86 27.33 -6.82
C SER A 114 13.55 26.78 -6.26
N TYR A 115 13.53 25.47 -6.07
CA TYR A 115 12.43 24.78 -5.40
C TYR A 115 12.95 23.62 -4.53
N GLN A 116 12.17 23.22 -3.52
CA GLN A 116 12.42 22.07 -2.69
C GLN A 116 11.15 21.23 -2.62
N ILE A 117 11.27 19.95 -2.90
CA ILE A 117 10.16 19.00 -2.91
C ILE A 117 10.17 18.24 -1.60
N GLY A 118 9.06 18.26 -0.86
CA GLY A 118 8.86 17.46 0.34
C GLY A 118 8.35 16.05 0.04
N ASP A 119 8.05 15.29 1.08
CA ASP A 119 7.60 13.91 0.94
C ASP A 119 6.16 13.81 0.47
N LEU A 120 5.88 12.78 -0.34
CA LEU A 120 4.54 12.46 -0.81
C LEU A 120 3.63 12.05 0.34
N ASN A 121 2.53 12.75 0.50
CA ASN A 121 1.43 12.32 1.34
C ASN A 121 0.55 11.35 0.57
N LEU A 122 0.63 10.06 0.91
CA LEU A 122 -0.13 9.00 0.23
C LEU A 122 -1.65 9.08 0.46
N ALA A 123 -2.09 9.72 1.54
CA ALA A 123 -3.52 9.83 1.84
C ALA A 123 -4.22 10.87 0.96
N SER A 124 -3.55 12.00 0.68
CA SER A 124 -4.05 13.10 -0.16
C SER A 124 -3.49 13.07 -1.58
N LEU A 125 -2.51 12.20 -1.86
CA LEU A 125 -1.72 12.19 -3.09
C LEU A 125 -1.17 13.59 -3.42
N SER A 126 -0.65 14.28 -2.41
CA SER A 126 -0.08 15.62 -2.56
C SER A 126 1.36 15.66 -2.08
N VAL A 127 2.14 16.54 -2.71
CA VAL A 127 3.54 16.79 -2.40
C VAL A 127 3.69 18.28 -2.07
N PRO A 128 4.17 18.65 -0.88
CA PRO A 128 4.48 20.03 -0.57
C PRO A 128 5.75 20.47 -1.32
N VAL A 129 5.73 21.67 -1.89
CA VAL A 129 6.85 22.25 -2.63
C VAL A 129 7.07 23.68 -2.18
N ASP A 130 8.26 23.96 -1.70
CA ASP A 130 8.70 25.31 -1.40
C ASP A 130 9.39 25.90 -2.62
N ILE A 131 8.88 26.99 -3.15
CA ILE A 131 9.50 27.70 -4.26
C ILE A 131 10.11 29.02 -3.81
N THR A 132 11.15 29.45 -4.50
CA THR A 132 11.76 30.78 -4.31
C THR A 132 11.81 31.49 -5.65
N HIS A 133 11.33 32.70 -5.67
CA HIS A 133 11.28 33.57 -6.87
C HIS A 133 12.53 34.42 -7.02
N THR A 134 12.65 35.07 -8.18
CA THR A 134 13.77 36.00 -8.47
C THR A 134 13.76 37.23 -7.56
N THR A 135 12.60 37.63 -7.08
CA THR A 135 12.42 38.70 -6.07
C THR A 135 12.93 38.32 -4.69
N GLY A 136 13.11 37.01 -4.43
CA GLY A 136 13.44 36.47 -3.13
C GLY A 136 12.22 36.03 -2.31
N ASP A 137 11.03 36.25 -2.84
CA ASP A 137 9.78 35.78 -2.25
C ASP A 137 9.71 34.27 -2.26
N ARG A 138 9.00 33.70 -1.28
CA ARG A 138 8.84 32.26 -1.10
C ARG A 138 7.38 31.92 -0.97
N ASP A 139 6.97 30.90 -1.74
CA ASP A 139 5.62 30.34 -1.68
C ASP A 139 5.69 28.87 -1.29
N HIS A 140 4.68 28.44 -0.54
CA HIS A 140 4.46 27.05 -0.15
C HIS A 140 3.31 26.50 -0.97
N LEU A 141 3.60 25.58 -1.85
CA LEU A 141 2.63 24.98 -2.75
C LEU A 141 2.34 23.54 -2.35
N ASN A 142 1.11 23.11 -2.54
CA ASN A 142 0.71 21.70 -2.48
C ASN A 142 0.40 21.22 -3.90
N VAL A 143 1.24 20.33 -4.42
CA VAL A 143 1.07 19.74 -5.74
C VAL A 143 0.26 18.46 -5.61
N HIS A 144 -0.95 18.46 -6.14
CA HIS A 144 -1.80 17.29 -6.18
C HIS A 144 -1.43 16.41 -7.38
N LEU A 145 -1.24 15.11 -7.09
CA LEU A 145 -0.91 14.12 -8.09
C LEU A 145 -2.11 13.23 -8.40
N GLY A 146 -2.24 12.86 -9.65
CA GLY A 146 -3.14 11.80 -10.10
C GLY A 146 -2.35 10.69 -10.76
N GLN A 147 -2.94 9.51 -10.85
CA GLN A 147 -2.38 8.41 -11.64
C GLN A 147 -3.07 8.31 -12.98
N ASP A 148 -2.28 8.22 -14.04
CA ASP A 148 -2.75 7.84 -15.35
C ASP A 148 -3.28 6.40 -15.31
N ARG A 149 -4.47 6.18 -15.82
CA ARG A 149 -5.16 4.87 -15.72
C ARG A 149 -4.54 3.80 -16.61
N ASP A 150 -3.90 4.20 -17.68
CA ASP A 150 -3.35 3.27 -18.67
C ASP A 150 -1.92 2.88 -18.32
N THR A 151 -1.12 3.84 -17.83
CA THR A 151 0.30 3.65 -17.53
C THR A 151 0.61 3.50 -16.05
N GLY A 152 -0.30 3.96 -15.17
CA GLY A 152 -0.05 4.05 -13.72
C GLY A 152 0.93 5.15 -13.31
N ALA A 153 1.43 5.95 -14.27
CA ALA A 153 2.35 7.04 -14.00
C ALA A 153 1.68 8.21 -13.28
N PHE A 154 2.41 8.88 -12.40
CA PHE A 154 1.92 10.10 -11.78
C PHE A 154 1.90 11.27 -12.78
N GLN A 155 0.90 12.14 -12.61
CA GLN A 155 0.71 13.38 -13.36
C GLN A 155 0.35 14.50 -12.38
N VAL A 156 0.68 15.75 -12.71
CA VAL A 156 0.30 16.93 -11.92
C VAL A 156 -1.16 17.26 -12.19
N CYS A 157 -2.02 17.19 -11.16
CA CYS A 157 -3.47 17.35 -11.26
C CYS A 157 -4.00 18.58 -10.50
N GLY A 158 -3.15 19.45 -10.02
CA GLY A 158 -3.49 20.68 -9.34
C GLY A 158 -2.32 21.22 -8.55
N ILE A 159 -2.30 22.51 -8.38
CA ILE A 159 -1.33 23.22 -7.55
C ILE A 159 -2.11 24.25 -6.75
N GLU A 160 -2.00 24.16 -5.42
CA GLU A 160 -2.67 25.05 -4.45
C GLU A 160 -1.62 25.70 -3.55
N GLU A 161 -1.89 26.95 -3.15
CA GLU A 161 -1.12 27.69 -2.13
C GLU A 161 -1.61 27.37 -0.72
#